data_97df25dddd044deb72ebf8533354bec3
#
_entry.id   97df25dddd044deb72ebf8533354bec3
#
_cell.length_a   1.000
_cell.length_b   1.000
_cell.length_c   1.000
_cell.angle_alpha   90.00
_cell.angle_beta   90.00
_cell.angle_gamma   90.00
#
_symmetry.space_group_name_H-M   'P 1'
#
loop_
_entity.id
_entity.type
_entity.pdbx_description
1 polymer ?
#
loop_
_entity_poly.entity_id
_entity_poly.type
_entity_poly.pdbx_seq_one_letter_code
_entity_poly.pdbx_strand_id
1 'polypeptide(L)'
;MRVEDIKFNYGENAFQKAEIERNEKTLDYETSANLTYNNILSLVKGLDVISEFYDVKAACTVKGTGICAVALGQSLADAVQKVMDSNPLDFITSILVLSSEVDSEIARFLKDTNLIAAPSFTKKAVEILETRGVTYVTINTPLNEYKNYLSNDVKVTPLGTLTQTPNLSDLNKDTFKVVTKQKPTVEQIEDAVMAWKVAKHNNSQAIVIVKDLKTTAISQGLQSASVEFALDYSCDASKDAVLASDMPITAHDINVATQGRIGLIIVPSADRAIIEQADKLNLAIITTGYTNILF
;
A
#
# COMPACT_ATOMS: atom_id res chain seq x y z
N MET A 1 -6.10 21.31 15.07
CA MET A 1 -5.50 21.16 16.43
C MET A 1 -4.11 20.58 16.25
N ARG A 2 -3.04 21.31 16.61
CA ARG A 2 -1.69 20.72 16.63
C ARG A 2 -1.68 19.66 17.75
N VAL A 3 -1.24 18.47 17.40
CA VAL A 3 -1.22 17.36 18.36
C VAL A 3 0.03 17.50 19.23
N GLU A 4 -0.17 17.68 20.53
CA GLU A 4 0.86 17.58 21.58
C GLU A 4 1.02 16.10 21.97
N ASP A 5 1.96 15.80 22.89
CA ASP A 5 2.07 14.45 23.47
C ASP A 5 0.72 14.02 24.05
N ILE A 6 0.22 12.86 23.61
CA ILE A 6 -1.12 12.42 23.96
C ILE A 6 -1.03 11.06 24.65
N LYS A 7 -1.74 10.94 25.78
CA LYS A 7 -2.10 9.63 26.34
C LYS A 7 -3.38 9.16 25.69
N PHE A 8 -3.34 7.99 25.08
CA PHE A 8 -4.53 7.37 24.52
C PHE A 8 -5.37 6.72 25.64
N ASN A 9 -6.66 6.59 25.40
CA ASN A 9 -7.53 5.86 26.32
C ASN A 9 -7.13 4.37 26.42
N TYR A 10 -6.59 3.80 25.33
CA TYR A 10 -6.07 2.43 25.24
C TYR A 10 -5.14 2.30 24.03
N GLY A 11 -4.36 1.20 23.99
CA GLY A 11 -3.49 0.85 22.87
C GLY A 11 -4.23 0.08 21.77
N GLU A 12 -3.64 -0.99 21.25
CA GLU A 12 -4.31 -1.89 20.30
C GLU A 12 -5.55 -2.54 20.92
N ASN A 13 -5.48 -2.87 22.20
CA ASN A 13 -6.57 -3.47 22.95
C ASN A 13 -6.99 -2.58 24.14
N ALA A 14 -8.27 -2.69 24.54
CA ALA A 14 -8.90 -1.86 25.55
C ALA A 14 -8.22 -1.87 26.94
N PHE A 15 -7.46 -2.91 27.27
CA PHE A 15 -6.74 -3.04 28.54
C PHE A 15 -5.30 -2.54 28.51
N GLN A 16 -4.77 -2.18 27.34
CA GLN A 16 -3.40 -1.68 27.17
C GLN A 16 -3.35 -0.16 27.37
N LYS A 17 -2.38 0.31 28.15
CA LYS A 17 -2.05 1.74 28.22
C LYS A 17 -1.17 2.10 27.04
N ALA A 18 -1.40 3.26 26.43
CA ALA A 18 -0.64 3.74 25.32
C ALA A 18 -0.52 5.26 25.32
N GLU A 19 0.56 5.75 24.74
CA GLU A 19 0.85 7.16 24.58
C GLU A 19 1.64 7.38 23.28
N ILE A 20 1.64 8.58 22.77
CA ILE A 20 2.49 9.03 21.68
C ILE A 20 3.33 10.20 22.18
N GLU A 21 4.63 10.10 21.99
CA GLU A 21 5.59 11.18 22.24
C GLU A 21 6.04 11.78 20.91
N ARG A 22 6.03 13.10 20.83
CA ARG A 22 6.56 13.82 19.67
C ARG A 22 8.06 14.01 19.79
N ASN A 23 8.73 13.96 18.67
CA ASN A 23 10.15 14.26 18.56
C ASN A 23 10.43 15.11 17.30
N GLU A 24 11.67 15.46 17.08
CA GLU A 24 12.12 16.29 15.94
C GLU A 24 11.79 15.68 14.55
N LYS A 25 11.55 14.38 14.50
CA LYS A 25 11.14 13.65 13.30
C LYS A 25 9.63 13.42 13.20
N THR A 26 8.84 14.06 14.04
CA THR A 26 7.37 13.96 13.93
C THR A 26 6.90 14.85 12.78
N LEU A 27 6.09 14.27 11.88
CA LEU A 27 5.44 15.00 10.79
C LEU A 27 4.61 16.18 11.32
N ASP A 28 4.54 17.26 10.55
CA ASP A 28 3.56 18.32 10.79
C ASP A 28 2.20 17.90 10.21
N TYR A 29 1.22 17.74 11.11
CA TYR A 29 -0.15 17.40 10.73
C TYR A 29 -1.17 18.01 11.69
N GLU A 30 -2.38 18.18 11.19
CA GLU A 30 -3.54 18.67 11.96
C GLU A 30 -4.69 17.66 11.84
N THR A 31 -5.51 17.56 12.88
CA THR A 31 -6.67 16.66 12.90
C THR A 31 -7.92 17.38 13.38
N SER A 32 -9.07 17.04 12.80
CA SER A 32 -10.38 17.58 13.19
C SER A 32 -10.92 16.98 14.50
N ALA A 33 -10.41 15.82 14.92
CA ALA A 33 -10.82 15.11 16.15
C ALA A 33 -9.65 14.35 16.77
N ASN A 34 -9.81 13.88 17.99
CA ASN A 34 -8.81 13.03 18.64
C ASN A 34 -8.67 11.70 17.92
N LEU A 35 -7.44 11.35 17.58
CA LEU A 35 -7.11 10.06 16.97
C LEU A 35 -6.90 9.00 18.05
N THR A 36 -7.27 7.77 17.78
CA THR A 36 -6.94 6.60 18.60
C THR A 36 -5.56 6.08 18.24
N TYR A 37 -4.97 5.24 19.10
CA TYR A 37 -3.73 4.51 18.83
C TYR A 37 -3.80 3.76 17.48
N ASN A 38 -4.89 3.02 17.24
CA ASN A 38 -5.10 2.27 16.00
C ASN A 38 -5.26 3.19 14.78
N ASN A 39 -5.85 4.39 14.94
CA ASN A 39 -5.90 5.38 13.86
C ASN A 39 -4.49 5.81 13.45
N ILE A 40 -3.59 6.06 14.41
CA ILE A 40 -2.20 6.44 14.12
C ILE A 40 -1.46 5.33 13.38
N LEU A 41 -1.58 4.07 13.82
CA LEU A 41 -0.96 2.93 13.13
C LEU A 41 -1.42 2.82 11.67
N SER A 42 -2.74 2.89 11.46
CA SER A 42 -3.32 2.82 10.11
C SER A 42 -2.93 4.02 9.25
N LEU A 43 -2.89 5.22 9.84
CA LEU A 43 -2.48 6.44 9.15
C LEU A 43 -1.03 6.36 8.68
N VAL A 44 -0.11 5.94 9.56
CA VAL A 44 1.31 5.76 9.21
C VAL A 44 1.46 4.75 8.09
N LYS A 45 0.78 3.59 8.17
CA LYS A 45 0.79 2.58 7.11
C LYS A 45 0.30 3.12 5.76
N GLY A 46 -0.76 3.93 5.78
CA GLY A 46 -1.27 4.59 4.57
C GLY A 46 -0.32 5.63 4.00
N LEU A 47 0.35 6.41 4.87
CA LEU A 47 1.36 7.39 4.46
C LEU A 47 2.61 6.73 3.89
N ASP A 48 3.05 5.60 4.44
CA ASP A 48 4.15 4.80 3.88
C ASP A 48 3.89 4.46 2.40
N VAL A 49 2.66 4.03 2.09
CA VAL A 49 2.27 3.69 0.71
C VAL A 49 2.10 4.94 -0.15
N ILE A 50 1.33 5.92 0.31
CA ILE A 50 0.99 7.11 -0.49
C ILE A 50 2.21 7.97 -0.80
N SER A 51 3.21 8.01 0.08
CA SER A 51 4.47 8.71 -0.16
C SER A 51 5.28 8.15 -1.35
N GLU A 52 5.08 6.90 -1.72
CA GLU A 52 5.68 6.31 -2.93
C GLU A 52 5.03 6.84 -4.23
N PHE A 53 3.89 7.50 -4.12
CA PHE A 53 3.05 8.01 -5.22
C PHE A 53 2.75 9.51 -5.08
N TYR A 54 3.68 10.27 -4.47
CA TYR A 54 3.49 11.70 -4.15
C TYR A 54 3.28 12.59 -5.39
N ASP A 55 3.74 12.16 -6.56
CA ASP A 55 3.71 12.91 -7.83
C ASP A 55 2.52 12.55 -8.73
N VAL A 56 1.67 11.62 -8.30
CA VAL A 56 0.48 11.17 -9.04
C VAL A 56 -0.78 11.20 -8.16
N LYS A 57 -1.94 11.12 -8.78
CA LYS A 57 -3.22 11.02 -8.07
C LYS A 57 -3.40 9.59 -7.55
N ALA A 58 -3.26 9.41 -6.24
CA ALA A 58 -3.27 8.12 -5.59
C ALA A 58 -4.22 8.08 -4.40
N ALA A 59 -4.83 6.93 -4.17
CA ALA A 59 -5.66 6.60 -3.03
C ALA A 59 -5.23 5.26 -2.42
N CYS A 60 -5.21 5.18 -1.10
CA CYS A 60 -4.90 3.98 -0.35
C CYS A 60 -5.90 3.81 0.79
N THR A 61 -6.45 2.61 0.95
CA THR A 61 -7.26 2.24 2.11
C THR A 61 -6.50 1.29 3.01
N VAL A 62 -6.58 1.54 4.33
CA VAL A 62 -5.85 0.79 5.36
C VAL A 62 -6.78 0.47 6.51
N LYS A 63 -6.68 -0.75 7.04
CA LYS A 63 -7.41 -1.21 8.22
C LYS A 63 -6.43 -1.87 9.20
N GLY A 64 -6.28 -1.31 10.38
CA GLY A 64 -5.20 -1.68 11.29
C GLY A 64 -3.83 -1.41 10.64
N THR A 65 -3.02 -2.44 10.48
CA THR A 65 -1.73 -2.38 9.76
C THR A 65 -1.78 -3.04 8.37
N GLY A 66 -2.97 -3.46 7.92
CA GLY A 66 -3.18 -4.09 6.61
C GLY A 66 -3.58 -3.08 5.54
N ILE A 67 -2.90 -3.10 4.40
CA ILE A 67 -3.30 -2.36 3.21
C ILE A 67 -4.46 -3.12 2.56
N CYS A 68 -5.62 -2.45 2.42
CA CYS A 68 -6.82 -3.07 1.82
C CYS A 68 -6.85 -2.91 0.31
N ALA A 69 -6.55 -1.71 -0.18
CA ALA A 69 -6.49 -1.41 -1.60
C ALA A 69 -5.64 -0.16 -1.87
N VAL A 70 -5.03 -0.11 -3.05
CA VAL A 70 -4.31 1.06 -3.57
C VAL A 70 -4.71 1.26 -5.03
N ALA A 71 -4.85 2.50 -5.45
CA ALA A 71 -5.09 2.82 -6.85
C ALA A 71 -4.48 4.15 -7.25
N LEU A 72 -4.08 4.24 -8.51
CA LEU A 72 -3.65 5.46 -9.17
C LEU A 72 -4.70 5.86 -10.20
N GLY A 73 -4.95 7.15 -10.35
CA GLY A 73 -5.98 7.67 -11.22
C GLY A 73 -5.53 8.86 -12.07
N GLN A 74 -6.30 9.16 -13.11
CA GLN A 74 -6.13 10.40 -13.87
C GLN A 74 -6.59 11.63 -13.08
N SER A 75 -7.52 11.42 -12.16
CA SER A 75 -7.95 12.38 -11.13
C SER A 75 -7.98 11.69 -9.77
N LEU A 76 -8.07 12.49 -8.69
CA LEU A 76 -8.20 11.91 -7.35
C LEU A 76 -9.54 11.16 -7.19
N ALA A 77 -10.60 11.65 -7.82
CA ALA A 77 -11.90 10.97 -7.84
C ALA A 77 -11.82 9.61 -8.55
N ASP A 78 -11.08 9.51 -9.67
CA ASP A 78 -10.81 8.24 -10.36
C ASP A 78 -10.04 7.27 -9.46
N ALA A 79 -8.98 7.73 -8.77
CA ALA A 79 -8.23 6.90 -7.83
C ALA A 79 -9.11 6.38 -6.67
N VAL A 80 -9.96 7.23 -6.11
CA VAL A 80 -10.91 6.84 -5.04
C VAL A 80 -11.94 5.84 -5.55
N GLN A 81 -12.51 6.04 -6.74
CA GLN A 81 -13.45 5.09 -7.33
C GLN A 81 -12.79 3.72 -7.54
N LYS A 82 -11.58 3.70 -8.10
CA LYS A 82 -10.82 2.45 -8.31
C LYS A 82 -10.55 1.70 -7.01
N VAL A 83 -10.22 2.40 -5.91
CA VAL A 83 -10.01 1.78 -4.59
C VAL A 83 -11.32 1.19 -4.06
N MET A 84 -12.45 1.89 -4.22
CA MET A 84 -13.76 1.37 -3.85
C MET A 84 -14.12 0.11 -4.64
N ASP A 85 -13.87 0.11 -5.94
CA ASP A 85 -14.14 -1.05 -6.81
C ASP A 85 -13.21 -2.23 -6.49
N SER A 86 -11.99 -1.95 -6.02
CA SER A 86 -11.00 -2.96 -5.65
C SER A 86 -11.41 -3.74 -4.41
N ASN A 87 -11.85 -3.06 -3.36
CA ASN A 87 -12.27 -3.69 -2.10
C ASN A 87 -13.43 -2.93 -1.46
N PRO A 88 -14.67 -3.10 -1.97
CA PRO A 88 -15.82 -2.34 -1.51
C PRO A 88 -16.22 -2.65 -0.06
N LEU A 89 -15.93 -3.86 0.44
CA LEU A 89 -16.31 -4.26 1.80
C LEU A 89 -15.43 -3.57 2.85
N ASP A 90 -14.13 -3.53 2.64
CA ASP A 90 -13.22 -2.89 3.59
C ASP A 90 -13.18 -1.36 3.41
N PHE A 91 -13.55 -0.83 2.24
CA PHE A 91 -13.58 0.62 2.01
C PHE A 91 -14.37 1.37 3.08
N ILE A 92 -15.53 0.85 3.48
CA ILE A 92 -16.45 1.49 4.44
C ILE A 92 -15.84 1.59 5.84
N THR A 93 -14.97 0.65 6.23
CA THR A 93 -14.42 0.54 7.59
C THR A 93 -12.94 0.89 7.69
N SER A 94 -12.31 1.24 6.58
CA SER A 94 -10.88 1.58 6.51
C SER A 94 -10.63 3.07 6.64
N ILE A 95 -9.37 3.42 6.90
CA ILE A 95 -8.85 4.78 6.77
C ILE A 95 -8.48 5.00 5.30
N LEU A 96 -8.89 6.14 4.73
CA LEU A 96 -8.53 6.55 3.38
C LEU A 96 -7.40 7.59 3.42
N VAL A 97 -6.28 7.31 2.77
CA VAL A 97 -5.14 8.22 2.64
C VAL A 97 -4.97 8.60 1.17
N LEU A 98 -4.86 9.89 0.90
CA LEU A 98 -4.87 10.47 -0.43
C LEU A 98 -3.61 11.29 -0.70
N SER A 99 -3.14 11.29 -1.95
CA SER A 99 -1.90 11.97 -2.35
C SER A 99 -2.05 13.47 -2.63
N SER A 100 -3.27 14.00 -2.71
CA SER A 100 -3.49 15.39 -3.10
C SER A 100 -4.73 16.00 -2.45
N GLU A 101 -4.98 17.29 -2.72
CA GLU A 101 -6.08 18.05 -2.13
C GLU A 101 -7.45 17.42 -2.37
N VAL A 102 -8.24 17.36 -1.31
CA VAL A 102 -9.63 16.90 -1.31
C VAL A 102 -10.56 18.08 -1.55
N ASP A 103 -11.32 18.03 -2.63
CA ASP A 103 -12.35 19.01 -2.95
C ASP A 103 -13.77 18.60 -2.50
N SER A 104 -14.73 19.44 -2.79
CA SER A 104 -16.13 19.20 -2.40
C SER A 104 -16.79 18.03 -3.14
N GLU A 105 -16.31 17.65 -4.31
CA GLU A 105 -16.80 16.51 -5.07
C GLU A 105 -16.38 15.22 -4.39
N ILE A 106 -15.09 15.08 -4.09
CA ILE A 106 -14.53 13.93 -3.37
C ILE A 106 -15.17 13.82 -1.98
N ALA A 107 -15.28 14.94 -1.24
CA ALA A 107 -15.90 14.93 0.08
C ALA A 107 -17.37 14.42 0.07
N ARG A 108 -18.13 14.67 -1.00
CA ARG A 108 -19.49 14.13 -1.17
C ARG A 108 -19.50 12.64 -1.48
N PHE A 109 -18.51 12.18 -2.19
CA PHE A 109 -18.36 10.77 -2.55
C PHE A 109 -18.08 9.88 -1.33
N LEU A 110 -17.31 10.42 -0.37
CA LEU A 110 -16.81 9.72 0.83
C LEU A 110 -17.81 9.77 2.01
N LYS A 111 -19.01 9.26 1.84
CA LYS A 111 -20.03 9.34 2.90
C LYS A 111 -19.87 8.32 4.05
N ASP A 112 -19.14 7.26 3.88
CA ASP A 112 -19.07 6.14 4.85
C ASP A 112 -17.64 5.90 5.39
N THR A 113 -16.70 6.78 5.10
CA THR A 113 -15.30 6.68 5.56
C THR A 113 -15.16 7.24 6.97
N ASN A 114 -14.63 6.46 7.90
CA ASN A 114 -14.46 6.89 9.29
C ASN A 114 -13.37 7.95 9.47
N LEU A 115 -12.29 7.89 8.69
CA LEU A 115 -11.19 8.83 8.72
C LEU A 115 -10.58 8.98 7.32
N ILE A 116 -10.29 10.23 6.95
CA ILE A 116 -9.61 10.57 5.70
C ILE A 116 -8.37 11.42 5.98
N ALA A 117 -7.26 11.13 5.31
CA ALA A 117 -6.03 11.92 5.38
C ALA A 117 -5.58 12.38 3.99
N ALA A 118 -5.16 13.63 3.90
CA ALA A 118 -4.69 14.24 2.65
C ALA A 118 -3.76 15.43 2.95
N PRO A 119 -2.96 15.89 1.96
CA PRO A 119 -2.13 17.09 2.11
C PRO A 119 -2.93 18.37 2.37
N SER A 120 -4.14 18.49 1.82
CA SER A 120 -5.02 19.63 2.05
C SER A 120 -6.49 19.33 1.75
N PHE A 121 -7.36 20.19 2.23
CA PHE A 121 -8.80 20.16 2.02
C PHE A 121 -9.31 21.52 1.64
N THR A 122 -10.16 21.64 0.62
CA THR A 122 -10.84 22.90 0.33
C THR A 122 -11.82 23.23 1.45
N LYS A 123 -12.10 24.52 1.69
CA LYS A 123 -13.07 24.96 2.71
C LYS A 123 -14.42 24.25 2.58
N LYS A 124 -14.89 24.09 1.34
CA LYS A 124 -16.16 23.42 1.03
C LYS A 124 -16.13 21.91 1.30
N ALA A 125 -14.96 21.27 1.13
CA ALA A 125 -14.77 19.87 1.52
C ALA A 125 -14.84 19.72 3.04
N VAL A 126 -14.17 20.58 3.81
CA VAL A 126 -14.21 20.62 5.27
C VAL A 126 -15.65 20.74 5.78
N GLU A 127 -16.44 21.71 5.29
CA GLU A 127 -17.85 21.91 5.67
C GLU A 127 -18.69 20.62 5.44
N ILE A 128 -18.45 19.90 4.35
CA ILE A 128 -19.15 18.65 4.04
C ILE A 128 -18.73 17.54 5.00
N LEU A 129 -17.43 17.39 5.26
CA LEU A 129 -16.89 16.34 6.14
C LEU A 129 -17.38 16.55 7.59
N GLU A 130 -17.32 17.78 8.10
CA GLU A 130 -17.82 18.14 9.42
C GLU A 130 -19.33 17.87 9.56
N THR A 131 -20.13 18.26 8.56
CA THR A 131 -21.59 17.99 8.54
C THR A 131 -21.90 16.50 8.63
N ARG A 132 -21.01 15.66 8.09
CA ARG A 132 -21.15 14.19 8.09
C ARG A 132 -20.48 13.51 9.29
N GLY A 133 -19.79 14.27 10.16
CA GLY A 133 -19.06 13.71 11.29
C GLY A 133 -17.83 12.88 10.88
N VAL A 134 -17.28 13.11 9.67
CA VAL A 134 -16.08 12.41 9.20
C VAL A 134 -14.85 13.08 9.78
N THR A 135 -13.98 12.30 10.44
CA THR A 135 -12.69 12.77 10.91
C THR A 135 -11.73 12.95 9.73
N TYR A 136 -11.08 14.11 9.64
CA TYR A 136 -10.06 14.35 8.63
C TYR A 136 -8.72 14.77 9.26
N VAL A 137 -7.65 14.41 8.58
CA VAL A 137 -6.25 14.72 8.96
C VAL A 137 -5.57 15.43 7.79
N THR A 138 -5.08 16.63 8.05
CA THR A 138 -4.27 17.38 7.08
C THR A 138 -2.80 17.09 7.35
N ILE A 139 -2.09 16.60 6.35
CA ILE A 139 -0.65 16.34 6.40
C ILE A 139 0.08 17.55 5.81
N ASN A 140 0.55 18.44 6.67
CA ASN A 140 1.22 19.69 6.27
C ASN A 140 2.63 19.42 5.71
N THR A 141 3.28 18.33 6.14
CA THR A 141 4.56 17.90 5.58
C THR A 141 4.37 17.42 4.14
N PRO A 142 5.13 17.95 3.15
CA PRO A 142 5.07 17.47 1.77
C PRO A 142 5.36 15.95 1.67
N LEU A 143 4.56 15.21 0.92
CA LEU A 143 4.67 13.75 0.81
C LEU A 143 6.02 13.29 0.23
N ASN A 144 6.64 14.07 -0.65
CA ASN A 144 7.98 13.80 -1.18
C ASN A 144 9.09 13.91 -0.12
N GLU A 145 8.82 14.58 1.00
CA GLU A 145 9.73 14.71 2.13
C GLU A 145 9.50 13.64 3.22
N TYR A 146 8.43 12.83 3.09
CA TYR A 146 8.04 11.84 4.09
C TYR A 146 9.20 10.94 4.53
N LYS A 147 10.02 10.47 3.60
CA LYS A 147 11.15 9.58 3.88
C LYS A 147 12.20 10.20 4.82
N ASN A 148 12.28 11.54 4.91
CA ASN A 148 13.19 12.24 5.83
C ASN A 148 12.76 12.11 7.29
N TYR A 149 11.50 11.81 7.54
CA TYR A 149 10.90 11.64 8.88
C TYR A 149 10.95 10.20 9.38
N LEU A 150 11.32 9.24 8.53
CA LEU A 150 11.49 7.86 8.96
C LEU A 150 12.72 7.74 9.87
N SER A 151 12.53 7.09 11.00
CA SER A 151 13.56 6.78 11.98
C SER A 151 13.96 5.30 11.88
N ASN A 152 14.99 4.91 12.63
CA ASN A 152 15.32 3.50 12.78
C ASN A 152 14.12 2.71 13.29
N ASP A 153 13.88 1.55 12.70
CA ASP A 153 12.92 0.59 13.20
C ASP A 153 13.51 -0.09 14.46
N VAL A 154 12.79 -0.01 15.56
CA VAL A 154 13.22 -0.52 16.87
C VAL A 154 12.18 -1.51 17.40
N LYS A 155 12.60 -2.76 17.56
CA LYS A 155 11.76 -3.84 18.10
C LYS A 155 12.33 -4.30 19.43
N VAL A 156 11.60 -4.03 20.52
CA VAL A 156 11.95 -4.49 21.86
C VAL A 156 11.44 -5.92 22.05
N THR A 157 12.34 -6.84 22.35
CA THR A 157 12.01 -8.27 22.53
C THR A 157 12.60 -8.80 23.85
N PRO A 158 12.12 -9.94 24.37
CA PRO A 158 12.74 -10.59 25.53
C PRO A 158 14.20 -11.00 25.34
N LEU A 159 14.69 -11.09 24.09
CA LEU A 159 16.08 -11.43 23.76
C LEU A 159 16.96 -10.20 23.60
N GLY A 160 16.40 -9.00 23.58
CA GLY A 160 17.11 -7.75 23.40
C GLY A 160 16.39 -6.80 22.44
N THR A 161 16.96 -5.63 22.25
CA THR A 161 16.44 -4.61 21.34
C THR A 161 17.08 -4.76 19.97
N LEU A 162 16.26 -5.00 18.94
CA LEU A 162 16.66 -5.02 17.55
C LEU A 162 16.51 -3.62 16.98
N THR A 163 17.52 -3.14 16.24
CA THR A 163 17.48 -1.84 15.58
C THR A 163 17.97 -1.98 14.15
N GLN A 164 17.23 -1.44 13.19
CA GLN A 164 17.63 -1.37 11.79
C GLN A 164 17.30 0.01 11.21
N THR A 165 18.01 0.39 10.17
CA THR A 165 17.69 1.61 9.41
C THR A 165 16.38 1.45 8.65
N PRO A 166 15.66 2.56 8.36
CA PRO A 166 14.44 2.48 7.56
C PRO A 166 14.75 1.98 6.14
N ASN A 167 13.78 1.29 5.54
CA ASN A 167 13.86 0.88 4.14
C ASN A 167 13.58 2.08 3.22
N LEU A 168 14.63 2.75 2.78
CA LEU A 168 14.58 3.89 1.86
C LEU A 168 14.77 3.49 0.40
N SER A 169 14.70 2.19 0.07
CA SER A 169 14.87 1.72 -1.30
C SER A 169 13.84 2.37 -2.23
N ASP A 170 14.33 2.94 -3.33
CA ASP A 170 13.50 3.40 -4.43
C ASP A 170 13.58 2.43 -5.58
N LEU A 171 12.42 2.18 -6.19
CA LEU A 171 12.37 1.37 -7.39
C LEU A 171 12.73 2.25 -8.59
N ASN A 172 13.87 1.93 -9.21
CA ASN A 172 14.22 2.49 -10.50
C ASN A 172 13.83 1.52 -11.60
N LYS A 173 12.99 1.94 -12.56
CA LYS A 173 12.62 1.14 -13.75
C LYS A 173 13.84 0.66 -14.55
N ASP A 174 14.94 1.42 -14.52
CA ASP A 174 16.17 1.08 -15.21
C ASP A 174 16.87 -0.17 -14.63
N THR A 175 16.51 -0.57 -13.40
CA THR A 175 17.01 -1.81 -12.78
C THR A 175 16.22 -3.05 -13.19
N PHE A 176 15.08 -2.89 -13.85
CA PHE A 176 14.24 -4.00 -14.29
C PHE A 176 14.96 -4.82 -15.36
N LYS A 177 15.01 -6.12 -15.10
CA LYS A 177 15.52 -7.08 -16.08
C LYS A 177 14.40 -8.03 -16.50
N VAL A 178 13.94 -7.93 -17.74
CA VAL A 178 13.04 -8.93 -18.29
C VAL A 178 13.88 -10.17 -18.61
N VAL A 179 13.69 -11.24 -17.84
CA VAL A 179 14.53 -12.45 -17.87
C VAL A 179 13.95 -13.55 -18.75
N THR A 180 12.69 -13.45 -19.18
CA THR A 180 11.98 -14.42 -20.03
C THR A 180 11.96 -13.97 -21.49
N LYS A 181 11.58 -14.90 -22.40
CA LYS A 181 11.37 -14.64 -23.84
C LYS A 181 10.15 -13.76 -24.05
N GLN A 182 9.03 -14.07 -23.37
CA GLN A 182 7.84 -13.24 -23.36
C GLN A 182 8.18 -11.88 -22.77
N LYS A 183 7.74 -10.80 -23.43
CA LYS A 183 7.97 -9.43 -22.98
C LYS A 183 6.68 -8.82 -22.46
N PRO A 184 6.75 -8.03 -21.39
CA PRO A 184 5.59 -7.28 -20.90
C PRO A 184 5.18 -6.17 -21.85
N THR A 185 3.92 -5.76 -21.79
CA THR A 185 3.42 -4.53 -22.43
C THR A 185 3.84 -3.29 -21.61
N VAL A 186 3.65 -2.10 -22.19
CA VAL A 186 3.94 -0.83 -21.49
C VAL A 186 3.05 -0.68 -20.26
N GLU A 187 1.77 -0.99 -20.38
CA GLU A 187 0.79 -0.95 -19.30
C GLU A 187 1.17 -1.92 -18.17
N GLN A 188 1.61 -3.12 -18.52
CA GLN A 188 2.09 -4.09 -17.53
C GLN A 188 3.35 -3.62 -16.79
N ILE A 189 4.22 -2.83 -17.44
CA ILE A 189 5.39 -2.25 -16.74
C ILE A 189 4.95 -1.19 -15.74
N GLU A 190 3.95 -0.38 -16.07
CA GLU A 190 3.38 0.61 -15.12
C GLU A 190 2.71 -0.07 -13.94
N ASP A 191 1.89 -1.09 -14.20
CA ASP A 191 1.28 -1.92 -13.17
C ASP A 191 2.33 -2.63 -12.30
N ALA A 192 3.45 -3.09 -12.88
CA ALA A 192 4.55 -3.74 -12.16
C ALA A 192 5.26 -2.77 -11.18
N VAL A 193 5.48 -1.53 -11.59
CA VAL A 193 6.02 -0.48 -10.70
C VAL A 193 5.10 -0.25 -9.51
N MET A 194 3.80 -0.11 -9.77
CA MET A 194 2.82 0.07 -8.72
C MET A 194 2.75 -1.15 -7.81
N ALA A 195 2.64 -2.35 -8.37
CA ALA A 195 2.55 -3.60 -7.60
C ALA A 195 3.76 -3.80 -6.69
N TRP A 196 4.98 -3.54 -7.19
CA TRP A 196 6.22 -3.65 -6.41
C TRP A 196 6.29 -2.62 -5.26
N LYS A 197 5.93 -1.37 -5.51
CA LYS A 197 5.85 -0.32 -4.48
C LYS A 197 4.84 -0.67 -3.39
N VAL A 198 3.69 -1.23 -3.76
CA VAL A 198 2.69 -1.69 -2.77
C VAL A 198 3.19 -2.90 -2.00
N ALA A 199 3.81 -3.88 -2.67
CA ALA A 199 4.35 -5.08 -2.01
C ALA A 199 5.39 -4.74 -0.94
N LYS A 200 6.24 -3.73 -1.17
CA LYS A 200 7.24 -3.23 -0.22
C LYS A 200 6.67 -2.92 1.17
N HIS A 201 5.42 -2.51 1.25
CA HIS A 201 4.76 -2.07 2.50
C HIS A 201 3.83 -3.14 3.09
N ASN A 202 3.82 -4.35 2.57
CA ASN A 202 3.06 -5.49 3.11
C ASN A 202 3.98 -6.49 3.83
N ASN A 203 3.43 -7.21 4.80
CA ASN A 203 4.21 -8.23 5.50
C ASN A 203 4.55 -9.39 4.55
N SER A 204 5.80 -9.84 4.61
CA SER A 204 6.32 -10.94 3.78
C SER A 204 5.69 -12.31 4.18
N GLN A 205 5.40 -13.19 3.27
CA GLN A 205 5.50 -13.03 1.82
C GLN A 205 4.32 -12.21 1.30
N ALA A 206 4.60 -11.10 0.67
CA ALA A 206 3.58 -10.23 0.10
C ALA A 206 3.34 -10.60 -1.37
N ILE A 207 2.08 -10.82 -1.74
CA ILE A 207 1.63 -10.97 -3.12
C ILE A 207 0.65 -9.84 -3.41
N VAL A 208 0.95 -9.05 -4.44
CA VAL A 208 0.10 -7.94 -4.88
C VAL A 208 -0.23 -8.14 -6.36
N ILE A 209 -1.52 -8.21 -6.68
CA ILE A 209 -2.00 -8.27 -8.06
C ILE A 209 -2.53 -6.89 -8.43
N VAL A 210 -2.02 -6.35 -9.54
CA VAL A 210 -2.40 -5.03 -10.06
C VAL A 210 -2.85 -5.15 -11.50
N LYS A 211 -3.90 -4.45 -11.84
CA LYS A 211 -4.37 -4.25 -13.21
C LYS A 211 -4.97 -2.86 -13.38
N ASP A 212 -4.64 -2.19 -14.47
CA ASP A 212 -5.15 -0.86 -14.81
C ASP A 212 -4.90 0.17 -13.68
N LEU A 213 -3.69 0.09 -13.08
CA LEU A 213 -3.25 0.94 -11.96
C LEU A 213 -4.13 0.86 -10.71
N LYS A 214 -4.72 -0.30 -10.44
CA LYS A 214 -5.39 -0.61 -9.17
C LYS A 214 -5.04 -2.01 -8.69
N THR A 215 -4.90 -2.17 -7.39
CA THR A 215 -4.79 -3.50 -6.79
C THR A 215 -6.09 -4.27 -6.98
N THR A 216 -6.00 -5.50 -7.45
CA THR A 216 -7.15 -6.42 -7.53
C THR A 216 -7.12 -7.44 -6.41
N ALA A 217 -5.93 -7.69 -5.84
CA ALA A 217 -5.75 -8.49 -4.64
C ALA A 217 -4.45 -8.12 -3.93
N ILE A 218 -4.46 -8.23 -2.61
CA ILE A 218 -3.29 -8.18 -1.73
C ILE A 218 -3.37 -9.37 -0.78
N SER A 219 -2.32 -10.20 -0.75
CA SER A 219 -2.13 -11.27 0.20
C SER A 219 -0.81 -11.10 0.91
N GLN A 220 -0.77 -11.35 2.23
CA GLN A 220 0.43 -11.16 3.04
C GLN A 220 0.49 -12.19 4.16
N GLY A 221 1.72 -12.62 4.52
CA GLY A 221 1.97 -13.48 5.68
C GLY A 221 1.52 -14.93 5.54
N LEU A 222 0.98 -15.36 4.39
CA LEU A 222 0.48 -16.71 4.15
C LEU A 222 1.52 -17.65 3.52
N GLN A 223 2.73 -17.16 3.28
CA GLN A 223 3.82 -17.91 2.67
C GLN A 223 3.41 -18.64 1.37
N SER A 224 3.56 -19.97 1.33
CA SER A 224 3.28 -20.78 0.13
C SER A 224 1.83 -20.69 -0.39
N ALA A 225 0.87 -20.29 0.41
CA ALA A 225 -0.53 -20.13 0.00
C ALA A 225 -0.87 -18.69 -0.48
N SER A 226 0.11 -17.79 -0.44
CA SER A 226 -0.15 -16.37 -0.73
C SER A 226 -0.59 -16.12 -2.17
N VAL A 227 -0.04 -16.89 -3.13
CA VAL A 227 -0.38 -16.75 -4.56
C VAL A 227 -1.79 -17.23 -4.85
N GLU A 228 -2.15 -18.43 -4.37
CA GLU A 228 -3.51 -18.97 -4.53
C GLU A 228 -4.55 -18.02 -3.92
N PHE A 229 -4.29 -17.53 -2.71
CA PHE A 229 -5.21 -16.64 -2.02
C PHE A 229 -5.43 -15.33 -2.79
N ALA A 230 -4.35 -14.74 -3.32
CA ALA A 230 -4.44 -13.52 -4.11
C ALA A 230 -5.22 -13.74 -5.42
N LEU A 231 -5.02 -14.89 -6.09
CA LEU A 231 -5.73 -15.22 -7.32
C LEU A 231 -7.22 -15.50 -7.08
N ASP A 232 -7.54 -16.24 -6.03
CA ASP A 232 -8.94 -16.52 -5.65
C ASP A 232 -9.69 -15.21 -5.36
N TYR A 233 -9.03 -14.25 -4.68
CA TYR A 233 -9.63 -12.95 -4.39
C TYR A 233 -9.75 -12.07 -5.64
N SER A 234 -8.72 -12.09 -6.51
CA SER A 234 -8.71 -11.30 -7.75
C SER A 234 -9.74 -11.79 -8.79
N CYS A 235 -10.10 -13.07 -8.76
CA CYS A 235 -11.04 -13.71 -9.70
C CYS A 235 -10.67 -13.40 -11.17
N ASP A 236 -11.65 -12.98 -12.00
CA ASP A 236 -11.44 -12.64 -13.41
C ASP A 236 -10.55 -11.41 -13.64
N ALA A 237 -10.35 -10.56 -12.63
CA ALA A 237 -9.47 -9.40 -12.73
C ALA A 237 -7.98 -9.79 -12.79
N SER A 238 -7.62 -11.05 -12.49
CA SER A 238 -6.27 -11.60 -12.64
C SER A 238 -5.84 -11.76 -14.09
N LYS A 239 -6.78 -11.81 -15.05
CA LYS A 239 -6.46 -11.98 -16.46
C LYS A 239 -5.61 -10.83 -17.00
N ASP A 240 -4.42 -11.17 -17.53
CA ASP A 240 -3.42 -10.25 -18.08
C ASP A 240 -2.88 -9.24 -17.04
N ALA A 241 -3.19 -9.45 -15.74
CA ALA A 241 -2.71 -8.63 -14.62
C ALA A 241 -1.23 -8.88 -14.32
N VAL A 242 -0.68 -8.03 -13.46
CA VAL A 242 0.68 -8.14 -12.93
C VAL A 242 0.63 -8.68 -11.50
N LEU A 243 1.43 -9.69 -11.21
CA LEU A 243 1.66 -10.23 -9.87
C LEU A 243 3.05 -9.80 -9.37
N ALA A 244 3.11 -9.08 -8.26
CA ALA A 244 4.36 -8.79 -7.56
C ALA A 244 4.53 -9.72 -6.35
N SER A 245 5.75 -10.22 -6.13
CA SER A 245 6.15 -10.87 -4.90
C SER A 245 7.45 -10.24 -4.37
N ASP A 246 7.47 -9.88 -3.09
CA ASP A 246 8.64 -9.35 -2.40
C ASP A 246 9.74 -10.40 -2.16
N MET A 247 9.42 -11.68 -2.37
CA MET A 247 10.31 -12.84 -2.28
C MET A 247 10.37 -13.62 -3.60
N PRO A 248 11.42 -14.43 -3.81
CA PRO A 248 11.47 -15.37 -4.94
C PRO A 248 10.25 -16.32 -4.91
N ILE A 249 9.74 -16.65 -6.08
CA ILE A 249 8.62 -17.56 -6.28
C ILE A 249 9.08 -18.96 -6.67
N THR A 250 8.21 -19.94 -6.46
CA THR A 250 8.45 -21.34 -6.75
C THR A 250 7.89 -21.77 -8.11
N ALA A 251 8.27 -22.98 -8.56
CA ALA A 251 7.68 -23.59 -9.75
C ALA A 251 6.16 -23.82 -9.62
N HIS A 252 5.67 -24.06 -8.41
CA HIS A 252 4.25 -24.15 -8.11
C HIS A 252 3.53 -22.82 -8.34
N ASP A 253 4.10 -21.72 -7.81
CA ASP A 253 3.54 -20.37 -7.95
C ASP A 253 3.42 -19.97 -9.43
N ILE A 254 4.42 -20.32 -10.27
CA ILE A 254 4.35 -20.11 -11.74
C ILE A 254 3.16 -20.84 -12.37
N ASN A 255 2.92 -22.08 -11.99
CA ASN A 255 1.79 -22.86 -12.53
C ASN A 255 0.46 -22.23 -12.09
N VAL A 256 0.33 -21.88 -10.82
CA VAL A 256 -0.88 -21.26 -10.25
C VAL A 256 -1.14 -19.90 -10.90
N ALA A 257 -0.11 -19.05 -11.02
CA ALA A 257 -0.21 -17.75 -11.69
C ALA A 257 -0.66 -17.89 -13.15
N THR A 258 -0.13 -18.90 -13.87
CA THR A 258 -0.54 -19.16 -15.27
C THR A 258 -1.99 -19.63 -15.36
N GLN A 259 -2.45 -20.49 -14.43
CA GLN A 259 -3.86 -20.90 -14.35
C GLN A 259 -4.77 -19.69 -14.07
N GLY A 260 -4.33 -18.77 -13.22
CA GLY A 260 -4.97 -17.48 -12.96
C GLY A 260 -4.83 -16.47 -14.11
N ARG A 261 -4.20 -16.84 -15.23
CA ARG A 261 -4.01 -16.00 -16.42
C ARG A 261 -3.22 -14.72 -16.16
N ILE A 262 -2.30 -14.72 -15.18
CA ILE A 262 -1.37 -13.62 -14.93
C ILE A 262 -0.51 -13.39 -16.19
N GLY A 263 -0.36 -12.14 -16.61
CA GLY A 263 0.42 -11.76 -17.78
C GLY A 263 1.88 -11.46 -17.50
N LEU A 264 2.19 -10.97 -16.30
CA LEU A 264 3.53 -10.60 -15.87
C LEU A 264 3.74 -10.90 -14.38
N ILE A 265 4.91 -11.39 -14.03
CA ILE A 265 5.36 -11.52 -12.65
C ILE A 265 6.58 -10.61 -12.43
N ILE A 266 6.60 -9.86 -11.31
CA ILE A 266 7.75 -9.09 -10.85
C ILE A 266 8.22 -9.61 -9.49
N VAL A 267 9.52 -9.95 -9.40
CA VAL A 267 10.15 -10.61 -8.24
C VAL A 267 11.57 -10.10 -8.00
N PRO A 268 12.16 -10.34 -6.81
CA PRO A 268 13.55 -9.98 -6.54
C PRO A 268 14.54 -10.69 -7.48
N SER A 269 14.32 -11.98 -7.69
CA SER A 269 15.17 -12.85 -8.50
C SER A 269 14.40 -14.07 -8.98
N ALA A 270 14.86 -14.67 -10.07
CA ALA A 270 14.37 -15.95 -10.58
C ALA A 270 15.57 -16.79 -11.01
N ASP A 271 15.59 -18.05 -10.62
CA ASP A 271 16.61 -18.99 -11.07
C ASP A 271 16.34 -19.50 -12.49
N ARG A 272 17.30 -20.24 -13.04
CA ARG A 272 17.19 -20.74 -14.41
C ARG A 272 15.99 -21.68 -14.62
N ALA A 273 15.67 -22.51 -13.64
CA ALA A 273 14.57 -23.46 -13.75
C ALA A 273 13.21 -22.73 -13.79
N ILE A 274 13.04 -21.69 -12.98
CA ILE A 274 11.86 -20.80 -12.95
C ILE A 274 11.70 -20.09 -14.30
N ILE A 275 12.81 -19.53 -14.85
CA ILE A 275 12.80 -18.84 -16.14
C ILE A 275 12.41 -19.80 -17.28
N GLU A 276 13.02 -20.99 -17.33
CA GLU A 276 12.71 -22.01 -18.32
C GLU A 276 11.25 -22.49 -18.27
N GLN A 277 10.67 -22.57 -17.05
CA GLN A 277 9.27 -22.92 -16.87
C GLN A 277 8.34 -21.80 -17.33
N ALA A 278 8.62 -20.56 -16.96
CA ALA A 278 7.85 -19.39 -17.39
C ALA A 278 7.87 -19.24 -18.92
N ASP A 279 9.03 -19.48 -19.55
CA ASP A 279 9.17 -19.47 -21.01
C ASP A 279 8.29 -20.53 -21.71
N LYS A 280 8.16 -21.74 -21.13
CA LYS A 280 7.27 -22.80 -21.65
C LYS A 280 5.80 -22.41 -21.55
N LEU A 281 5.44 -21.60 -20.56
CA LEU A 281 4.08 -21.18 -20.28
C LEU A 281 3.75 -19.80 -20.89
N ASN A 282 4.67 -19.19 -21.65
CA ASN A 282 4.56 -17.84 -22.22
C ASN A 282 4.25 -16.75 -21.19
N LEU A 283 4.82 -16.87 -19.97
CA LEU A 283 4.67 -15.93 -18.88
C LEU A 283 5.89 -15.00 -18.84
N ALA A 284 5.66 -13.69 -18.76
CA ALA A 284 6.73 -12.73 -18.60
C ALA A 284 7.20 -12.66 -17.14
N ILE A 285 8.52 -12.53 -16.91
CA ILE A 285 9.11 -12.27 -15.59
C ILE A 285 10.06 -11.09 -15.67
N ILE A 286 9.89 -10.16 -14.72
CA ILE A 286 10.83 -9.07 -14.41
C ILE A 286 11.52 -9.39 -13.08
N THR A 287 12.84 -9.19 -13.02
CA THR A 287 13.58 -9.21 -11.75
C THR A 287 14.06 -7.82 -11.38
N THR A 288 13.97 -7.47 -10.08
CA THR A 288 14.38 -6.17 -9.53
C THR A 288 15.81 -6.17 -9.00
N GLY A 289 16.33 -7.34 -8.64
CA GLY A 289 17.69 -7.51 -8.10
C GLY A 289 17.80 -7.31 -6.59
N TYR A 290 16.71 -6.98 -5.89
CA TYR A 290 16.69 -6.83 -4.43
C TYR A 290 15.33 -7.21 -3.83
N THR A 291 15.33 -7.55 -2.53
CA THR A 291 14.14 -7.90 -1.75
C THR A 291 13.63 -6.71 -0.93
N ASN A 292 12.36 -6.73 -0.59
CA ASN A 292 11.71 -5.77 0.34
C ASN A 292 11.02 -6.53 1.48
N ILE A 293 11.80 -7.29 2.26
CA ILE A 293 11.24 -8.11 3.34
C ILE A 293 10.80 -7.22 4.51
N LEU A 294 9.57 -7.42 4.97
CA LEU A 294 8.96 -6.78 6.13
C LEU A 294 8.33 -7.85 7.05
N PHE A 295 8.73 -7.88 8.35
CA PHE A 295 8.22 -8.79 9.39
C PHE A 295 7.58 -8.03 10.55
#